data_489beddefdff6b1c2aa4b2ae2c1a2698
#
_entry.id   489beddefdff6b1c2aa4b2ae2c1a2698
#
_cell.length_a   1.000
_cell.length_b   1.000
_cell.length_c   1.000
_cell.angle_alpha   90.00
_cell.angle_beta   90.00
_cell.angle_gamma   90.00
#
_symmetry.space_group_name_H-M   'P 1'
#
loop_
_entity.id
_entity.type
_entity.pdbx_description
1 polymer ?
#
loop_
_entity_poly.entity_id
_entity_poly.type
_entity_poly.pdbx_seq_one_letter_code
_entity_poly.pdbx_strand_id
1 'polypeptide(L)'
;LDDVIKELATMTPGEYIHIGGDESHVTEKDDYIYFLNKVQKIVSKYGKKVLGWDDISAAKLEPDAIVQHWAKKENAQKAVEQNAKVLMTPATKTYLDMQYDSTTPLGLHWAAYIELDSAYIWDPATMIEGISESQIIGLEAPLWTETVTNLDEIEYMAFPRLIGHAEIGWSPKKGRNWDEYKLRLAKHEKRLTEMGIDFYKSDLIPRGSIF
;
A
#
# COMPACT_ATOMS: atom_id res chain seq x y z
N LEU A 1 -19.97 17.43 -5.19
CA LEU A 1 -19.42 16.22 -4.56
C LEU A 1 -20.50 15.17 -4.28
N ASP A 2 -21.68 15.57 -3.75
CA ASP A 2 -22.80 14.66 -3.45
C ASP A 2 -23.20 13.84 -4.70
N ASP A 3 -23.38 14.51 -5.86
CA ASP A 3 -23.74 13.85 -7.12
C ASP A 3 -22.64 12.88 -7.59
N VAL A 4 -21.36 13.25 -7.43
CA VAL A 4 -20.22 12.39 -7.81
C VAL A 4 -20.19 11.11 -6.96
N ILE A 5 -20.32 11.25 -5.64
CA ILE A 5 -20.36 10.09 -4.74
C ILE A 5 -21.57 9.20 -5.03
N LYS A 6 -22.73 9.79 -5.31
CA LYS A 6 -23.95 9.05 -5.71
C LYS A 6 -23.69 8.20 -6.95
N GLU A 7 -23.08 8.79 -7.96
CA GLU A 7 -22.79 8.10 -9.23
C GLU A 7 -21.79 6.96 -9.01
N LEU A 8 -20.67 7.22 -8.32
CA LEU A 8 -19.69 6.21 -7.98
C LEU A 8 -20.28 5.05 -7.16
N ALA A 9 -21.12 5.36 -6.17
CA ALA A 9 -21.78 4.35 -5.35
C ALA A 9 -22.70 3.43 -6.16
N THR A 10 -23.27 3.94 -7.26
CA THR A 10 -24.12 3.17 -8.16
C THR A 10 -23.28 2.31 -9.11
N MET A 11 -22.14 2.82 -9.56
CA MET A 11 -21.27 2.14 -10.53
C MET A 11 -20.46 1.01 -9.91
N THR A 12 -20.12 1.10 -8.63
CA THR A 12 -19.22 0.16 -7.96
C THR A 12 -19.98 -0.77 -6.99
N PRO A 13 -19.83 -2.11 -7.10
CA PRO A 13 -20.47 -3.03 -6.18
C PRO A 13 -19.77 -3.09 -4.80
N GLY A 14 -18.52 -2.64 -4.69
CA GLY A 14 -17.71 -2.64 -3.47
C GLY A 14 -18.35 -1.83 -2.34
N GLU A 15 -18.10 -2.23 -1.11
CA GLU A 15 -18.66 -1.56 0.08
C GLU A 15 -17.98 -0.22 0.39
N TYR A 16 -16.76 0.01 -0.08
CA TYR A 16 -15.96 1.19 0.26
C TYR A 16 -15.81 2.16 -0.89
N ILE A 17 -15.76 3.45 -0.54
CA ILE A 17 -15.29 4.51 -1.42
C ILE A 17 -14.08 5.16 -0.76
N HIS A 18 -12.96 5.21 -1.52
CA HIS A 18 -11.76 5.91 -1.08
C HIS A 18 -11.91 7.40 -1.34
N ILE A 19 -11.78 8.21 -0.28
CA ILE A 19 -12.00 9.66 -0.32
C ILE A 19 -10.71 10.49 -0.41
N GLY A 20 -9.55 9.84 -0.57
CA GLY A 20 -8.26 10.53 -0.54
C GLY A 20 -7.90 11.02 0.87
N GLY A 21 -7.60 12.30 0.98
CA GLY A 21 -7.33 12.98 2.25
C GLY A 21 -5.87 13.28 2.53
N ASP A 22 -4.97 12.77 1.68
CA ASP A 22 -3.52 12.96 1.78
C ASP A 22 -3.09 14.41 1.47
N GLU A 23 -1.98 14.81 2.07
CA GLU A 23 -1.15 15.97 1.72
C GLU A 23 -1.87 17.32 1.52
N SER A 24 -2.98 17.56 2.21
CA SER A 24 -3.71 18.84 2.13
C SER A 24 -2.99 19.97 2.90
N HIS A 25 -1.74 20.22 2.57
CA HIS A 25 -0.85 21.12 3.33
C HIS A 25 -1.22 22.61 3.28
N VAL A 26 -1.95 23.03 2.24
CA VAL A 26 -2.37 24.43 2.04
C VAL A 26 -3.75 24.74 2.62
N THR A 27 -4.48 23.72 3.09
CA THR A 27 -5.81 23.88 3.68
C THR A 27 -5.68 24.08 5.18
N GLU A 28 -6.34 25.09 5.73
CA GLU A 28 -6.41 25.29 7.16
C GLU A 28 -7.03 24.05 7.84
N LYS A 29 -6.49 23.68 9.00
CA LYS A 29 -6.84 22.44 9.69
C LYS A 29 -8.35 22.28 9.96
N ASP A 30 -9.00 23.36 10.38
CA ASP A 30 -10.43 23.32 10.70
C ASP A 30 -11.29 23.14 9.44
N ASP A 31 -10.89 23.74 8.33
CA ASP A 31 -11.54 23.58 7.02
C ASP A 31 -11.35 22.15 6.47
N TYR A 32 -10.16 21.59 6.64
CA TYR A 32 -9.87 20.19 6.29
C TYR A 32 -10.75 19.22 7.09
N ILE A 33 -10.81 19.38 8.41
CA ILE A 33 -11.67 18.56 9.29
C ILE A 33 -13.15 18.72 8.91
N TYR A 34 -13.60 19.96 8.66
CA TYR A 34 -14.97 20.23 8.23
C TYR A 34 -15.30 19.51 6.92
N PHE A 35 -14.41 19.58 5.94
CA PHE A 35 -14.55 18.89 4.67
C PHE A 35 -14.65 17.38 4.87
N LEU A 36 -13.73 16.77 5.60
CA LEU A 36 -13.74 15.34 5.88
C LEU A 36 -15.01 14.88 6.57
N ASN A 37 -15.47 15.62 7.57
CA ASN A 37 -16.74 15.32 8.26
C ASN A 37 -17.95 15.39 7.32
N LYS A 38 -17.91 16.22 6.30
CA LYS A 38 -18.98 16.32 5.30
C LYS A 38 -18.92 15.20 4.28
N VAL A 39 -17.74 14.93 3.70
CA VAL A 39 -17.62 13.92 2.67
C VAL A 39 -17.91 12.51 3.17
N GLN A 40 -17.47 12.18 4.37
CA GLN A 40 -17.76 10.89 5.00
C GLN A 40 -19.28 10.66 5.13
N LYS A 41 -20.04 11.68 5.57
CA LYS A 41 -21.52 11.61 5.66
C LYS A 41 -22.18 11.43 4.29
N ILE A 42 -21.62 12.02 3.24
CA ILE A 42 -22.12 11.81 1.88
C ILE A 42 -21.89 10.37 1.44
N VAL A 43 -20.71 9.79 1.72
CA VAL A 43 -20.42 8.38 1.44
C VAL A 43 -21.42 7.47 2.16
N SER A 44 -21.63 7.67 3.46
CA SER A 44 -22.57 6.89 4.28
C SER A 44 -24.02 7.05 3.81
N LYS A 45 -24.42 8.24 3.35
CA LYS A 45 -25.77 8.51 2.77
C LYS A 45 -26.10 7.57 1.61
N TYR A 46 -25.10 7.16 0.83
CA TYR A 46 -25.27 6.25 -0.32
C TYR A 46 -24.97 4.79 0.03
N GLY A 47 -24.96 4.43 1.31
CA GLY A 47 -24.80 3.06 1.78
C GLY A 47 -23.39 2.49 1.61
N LYS A 48 -22.40 3.38 1.43
CA LYS A 48 -20.99 3.00 1.34
C LYS A 48 -20.26 3.32 2.64
N LYS A 49 -19.14 2.64 2.87
CA LYS A 49 -18.20 2.87 3.95
C LYS A 49 -17.01 3.69 3.45
N VAL A 50 -16.36 4.37 4.37
CA VAL A 50 -15.23 5.25 4.04
C VAL A 50 -13.92 4.49 4.08
N LEU A 51 -13.08 4.69 3.07
CA LEU A 51 -11.66 4.41 3.07
C LEU A 51 -10.93 5.72 2.73
N GLY A 52 -9.80 5.99 3.34
CA GLY A 52 -8.97 7.15 2.98
C GLY A 52 -7.57 7.01 3.54
N TRP A 53 -6.66 7.84 3.04
CA TRP A 53 -5.30 7.88 3.56
C TRP A 53 -5.31 8.23 5.05
N ASP A 54 -4.33 7.78 5.80
CA ASP A 54 -4.34 7.85 7.27
C ASP A 54 -4.47 9.27 7.83
N ASP A 55 -4.22 10.29 7.02
CA ASP A 55 -4.45 11.71 7.33
C ASP A 55 -5.90 12.01 7.71
N ILE A 56 -6.89 11.26 7.18
CA ILE A 56 -8.31 11.43 7.53
C ILE A 56 -8.60 11.20 9.01
N SER A 57 -7.70 10.52 9.73
CA SER A 57 -7.80 10.32 11.20
C SER A 57 -7.76 11.62 12.00
N ALA A 58 -7.42 12.73 11.37
CA ALA A 58 -7.52 14.07 11.96
C ALA A 58 -8.99 14.48 12.23
N ALA A 59 -9.94 13.94 11.48
CA ALA A 59 -11.38 14.16 11.67
C ALA A 59 -12.00 13.03 12.51
N LYS A 60 -13.28 13.21 12.89
CA LYS A 60 -14.05 12.13 13.47
C LYS A 60 -14.44 11.14 12.37
N LEU A 61 -13.99 9.91 12.50
CA LEU A 61 -14.25 8.86 11.52
C LEU A 61 -15.69 8.32 11.66
N GLU A 62 -16.32 8.03 10.53
CA GLU A 62 -17.59 7.31 10.47
C GLU A 62 -17.39 5.84 10.91
N PRO A 63 -18.44 5.15 11.38
CA PRO A 63 -18.35 3.73 11.72
C PRO A 63 -17.82 2.87 10.57
N ASP A 64 -17.04 1.84 10.90
CA ASP A 64 -16.43 0.91 9.96
C ASP A 64 -15.46 1.55 8.93
N ALA A 65 -15.01 2.78 9.17
CA ALA A 65 -14.00 3.40 8.33
C ALA A 65 -12.69 2.59 8.33
N ILE A 66 -12.02 2.62 7.19
CA ILE A 66 -10.66 2.08 7.03
C ILE A 66 -9.71 3.25 6.76
N VAL A 67 -8.57 3.27 7.42
CA VAL A 67 -7.49 4.19 7.08
C VAL A 67 -6.35 3.44 6.41
N GLN A 68 -5.88 3.99 5.31
CA GLN A 68 -4.74 3.46 4.57
C GLN A 68 -3.47 4.13 5.07
N HIS A 69 -2.68 3.38 5.84
CA HIS A 69 -1.45 3.88 6.44
C HIS A 69 -0.31 3.90 5.41
N TRP A 70 0.23 5.10 5.15
CA TRP A 70 1.31 5.28 4.20
C TRP A 70 2.58 5.91 4.80
N ALA A 71 2.44 6.83 5.76
CA ALA A 71 3.57 7.59 6.27
C ALA A 71 3.63 7.72 7.79
N LYS A 72 2.59 8.27 8.42
CA LYS A 72 2.62 8.68 9.83
C LYS A 72 1.95 7.66 10.75
N LYS A 73 2.76 6.92 11.52
CA LYS A 73 2.23 5.95 12.49
C LYS A 73 1.21 6.55 13.47
N GLU A 74 1.39 7.81 13.85
CA GLU A 74 0.49 8.52 14.76
C GLU A 74 -0.93 8.67 14.18
N ASN A 75 -1.05 8.79 12.86
CA ASN A 75 -2.33 8.85 12.19
C ASN A 75 -3.05 7.49 12.25
N ALA A 76 -2.34 6.40 11.98
CA ALA A 76 -2.89 5.06 12.10
C ALA A 76 -3.30 4.73 13.55
N GLN A 77 -2.50 5.14 14.53
CA GLN A 77 -2.83 4.99 15.96
C GLN A 77 -4.11 5.75 16.32
N LYS A 78 -4.25 7.02 15.90
CA LYS A 78 -5.49 7.81 16.11
C LYS A 78 -6.72 7.17 15.45
N ALA A 79 -6.55 6.53 14.30
CA ALA A 79 -7.63 5.83 13.63
C ALA A 79 -8.11 4.63 14.46
N VAL A 80 -7.17 3.85 14.99
CA VAL A 80 -7.48 2.70 15.84
C VAL A 80 -8.13 3.13 17.17
N GLU A 81 -7.71 4.25 17.75
CA GLU A 81 -8.39 4.86 18.93
C GLU A 81 -9.85 5.21 18.64
N GLN A 82 -10.19 5.48 17.39
CA GLN A 82 -11.55 5.71 16.90
C GLN A 82 -12.27 4.43 16.41
N ASN A 83 -11.71 3.24 16.67
CA ASN A 83 -12.21 1.93 16.24
C ASN A 83 -12.18 1.70 14.70
N ALA A 84 -11.43 2.48 13.95
CA ALA A 84 -11.19 2.21 12.53
C ALA A 84 -10.24 1.03 12.35
N LYS A 85 -10.29 0.42 11.18
CA LYS A 85 -9.31 -0.59 10.73
C LYS A 85 -8.21 0.07 9.92
N VAL A 86 -7.08 -0.63 9.79
CA VAL A 86 -5.91 -0.14 9.07
C VAL A 86 -5.62 -1.03 7.88
N LEU A 87 -5.47 -0.43 6.70
CA LEU A 87 -4.86 -1.04 5.52
C LEU A 87 -3.39 -0.61 5.49
N MET A 88 -2.47 -1.56 5.49
CA MET A 88 -1.04 -1.28 5.56
C MET A 88 -0.47 -0.99 4.18
N THR A 89 0.03 0.23 3.99
CA THR A 89 0.60 0.69 2.72
C THR A 89 1.83 1.59 2.97
N PRO A 90 2.75 1.19 3.89
CA PRO A 90 3.85 2.07 4.27
C PRO A 90 4.76 2.37 3.07
N ALA A 91 4.93 3.64 2.73
CA ALA A 91 5.67 4.09 1.56
C ALA A 91 7.12 3.57 1.53
N THR A 92 7.72 3.40 2.71
CA THR A 92 9.09 2.89 2.87
C THR A 92 9.23 1.38 2.61
N LYS A 93 8.13 0.66 2.34
CA LYS A 93 8.11 -0.80 2.17
C LYS A 93 7.33 -1.26 0.95
N THR A 94 6.19 -0.63 0.66
CA THR A 94 5.21 -1.17 -0.29
C THR A 94 5.06 -0.36 -1.57
N TYR A 95 5.57 0.88 -1.62
CA TYR A 95 5.46 1.70 -2.82
C TYR A 95 6.37 1.16 -3.93
N LEU A 96 5.74 0.68 -4.99
CA LEU A 96 6.42 0.04 -6.11
C LEU A 96 7.10 1.04 -7.07
N ASP A 97 6.75 2.32 -6.97
CA ASP A 97 7.40 3.42 -7.69
C ASP A 97 8.70 3.90 -7.03
N MET A 98 9.05 3.43 -5.85
CA MET A 98 10.35 3.69 -5.25
C MET A 98 11.45 2.88 -5.93
N GLN A 99 12.60 3.52 -6.18
CA GLN A 99 13.78 2.88 -6.74
C GLN A 99 14.21 1.67 -5.89
N TYR A 100 14.71 0.62 -6.54
CA TYR A 100 15.30 -0.51 -5.83
C TYR A 100 16.60 -0.10 -5.14
N ASP A 101 17.45 0.61 -5.86
CA ASP A 101 18.71 1.18 -5.42
C ASP A 101 19.05 2.48 -6.19
N SER A 102 20.22 3.07 -5.91
CA SER A 102 20.66 4.31 -6.55
C SER A 102 20.99 4.18 -8.05
N THR A 103 21.02 2.98 -8.60
CA THR A 103 21.29 2.71 -10.02
C THR A 103 20.03 2.44 -10.82
N THR A 104 18.88 2.28 -10.15
CA THR A 104 17.58 2.06 -10.80
C THR A 104 17.23 3.24 -11.70
N PRO A 105 16.96 3.03 -13.01
CA PRO A 105 16.76 4.12 -13.97
C PRO A 105 15.39 4.79 -13.87
N LEU A 106 14.43 4.14 -13.21
CA LEU A 106 13.05 4.56 -13.04
C LEU A 106 12.71 4.70 -11.55
N GLY A 107 11.64 5.41 -11.26
CA GLY A 107 11.13 5.55 -9.90
C GLY A 107 11.72 6.75 -9.15
N LEU A 108 11.15 6.97 -7.99
CA LEU A 108 11.55 7.99 -7.02
C LEU A 108 12.24 7.34 -5.81
N HIS A 109 12.80 8.14 -4.91
CA HIS A 109 13.47 7.62 -3.69
C HIS A 109 13.19 8.48 -2.45
N TRP A 110 12.14 9.29 -2.52
CA TRP A 110 11.80 10.21 -1.42
C TRP A 110 11.41 9.47 -0.13
N ALA A 111 10.83 8.27 -0.23
CA ALA A 111 10.48 7.46 0.93
C ALA A 111 11.65 6.58 1.36
N ALA A 112 12.26 5.85 0.43
CA ALA A 112 13.42 4.96 0.62
C ALA A 112 13.90 4.39 -0.72
N TYR A 113 15.08 3.75 -0.72
CA TYR A 113 15.38 2.69 -1.68
C TYR A 113 14.74 1.39 -1.16
N ILE A 114 13.99 0.71 -2.00
CA ILE A 114 13.22 -0.48 -1.61
C ILE A 114 13.69 -1.68 -2.45
N GLU A 115 14.79 -2.28 -2.03
CA GLU A 115 15.28 -3.53 -2.60
C GLU A 115 14.40 -4.71 -2.11
N LEU A 116 14.54 -5.88 -2.70
CA LEU A 116 13.66 -7.04 -2.46
C LEU A 116 13.63 -7.51 -1.01
N ASP A 117 14.78 -7.48 -0.35
CA ASP A 117 14.88 -7.80 1.08
C ASP A 117 14.15 -6.76 1.95
N SER A 118 14.34 -5.47 1.65
CA SER A 118 13.67 -4.38 2.34
C SER A 118 12.15 -4.43 2.15
N ALA A 119 11.69 -4.82 0.95
CA ALA A 119 10.28 -5.01 0.63
C ALA A 119 9.68 -6.24 1.34
N TYR A 120 10.48 -7.25 1.68
CA TYR A 120 9.99 -8.50 2.25
C TYR A 120 10.21 -8.64 3.76
N ILE A 121 11.34 -8.11 4.30
CA ILE A 121 11.70 -8.28 5.71
C ILE A 121 10.99 -7.23 6.57
N TRP A 122 9.69 -7.37 6.71
CA TRP A 122 8.87 -6.60 7.64
C TRP A 122 7.60 -7.36 7.97
N ASP A 123 6.84 -6.87 8.95
CA ASP A 123 5.62 -7.51 9.37
C ASP A 123 4.54 -6.46 9.67
N PRO A 124 3.42 -6.47 8.94
CA PRO A 124 2.32 -5.55 9.17
C PRO A 124 1.86 -5.49 10.64
N ALA A 125 1.81 -6.65 11.30
CA ALA A 125 1.29 -6.78 12.66
C ALA A 125 2.20 -6.19 13.75
N THR A 126 3.47 -5.90 13.43
CA THR A 126 4.44 -5.38 14.41
C THR A 126 5.07 -4.06 13.99
N MET A 127 4.73 -3.54 12.82
CA MET A 127 5.33 -2.32 12.28
C MET A 127 4.96 -1.07 13.08
N ILE A 128 3.73 -1.00 13.60
CA ILE A 128 3.23 0.15 14.36
C ILE A 128 2.88 -0.31 15.76
N GLU A 129 3.58 0.26 16.74
CA GLU A 129 3.32 -0.01 18.16
C GLU A 129 1.88 0.39 18.52
N GLY A 130 1.20 -0.45 19.30
CA GLY A 130 -0.17 -0.23 19.74
C GLY A 130 -1.24 -0.64 18.73
N ILE A 131 -0.88 -1.14 17.54
CA ILE A 131 -1.81 -1.69 16.56
C ILE A 131 -1.66 -3.22 16.53
N SER A 132 -2.73 -3.94 16.81
CA SER A 132 -2.75 -5.40 16.78
C SER A 132 -3.10 -5.93 15.38
N GLU A 133 -2.71 -7.17 15.09
CA GLU A 133 -3.04 -7.84 13.82
C GLU A 133 -4.54 -7.85 13.51
N SER A 134 -5.39 -7.99 14.55
CA SER A 134 -6.86 -7.96 14.38
C SER A 134 -7.43 -6.62 13.91
N GLN A 135 -6.65 -5.54 14.02
CA GLN A 135 -7.01 -4.20 13.55
C GLN A 135 -6.54 -3.93 12.13
N ILE A 136 -5.71 -4.81 11.56
CA ILE A 136 -5.18 -4.72 10.20
C ILE A 136 -6.04 -5.58 9.29
N ILE A 137 -6.52 -5.01 8.18
CA ILE A 137 -7.34 -5.74 7.20
C ILE A 137 -6.54 -6.36 6.07
N GLY A 138 -5.30 -5.95 5.90
CA GLY A 138 -4.42 -6.41 4.83
C GLY A 138 -3.32 -5.40 4.52
N LEU A 139 -2.67 -5.60 3.38
CA LEU A 139 -1.70 -4.68 2.83
C LEU A 139 -1.99 -4.39 1.35
N GLU A 140 -1.49 -3.25 0.88
CA GLU A 140 -1.56 -2.82 -0.50
C GLU A 140 -0.19 -2.31 -0.97
N ALA A 141 0.13 -2.51 -2.24
CA ALA A 141 1.38 -2.08 -2.84
C ALA A 141 1.08 -1.18 -4.04
N PRO A 142 0.98 0.14 -3.84
CA PRO A 142 0.70 1.09 -4.91
C PRO A 142 1.90 1.29 -5.82
N LEU A 143 1.60 1.61 -7.09
CA LEU A 143 2.58 2.07 -8.08
C LEU A 143 2.11 3.42 -8.62
N TRP A 144 2.83 4.48 -8.26
CA TRP A 144 2.63 5.81 -8.81
C TRP A 144 3.43 5.97 -10.10
N THR A 145 2.96 6.80 -11.01
CA THR A 145 3.42 6.74 -12.40
C THR A 145 4.18 7.96 -12.89
N GLU A 146 4.75 8.76 -11.98
CA GLU A 146 5.50 9.98 -12.33
C GLU A 146 6.69 9.70 -13.28
N THR A 147 7.28 8.52 -13.19
CA THR A 147 8.43 8.11 -14.01
C THR A 147 8.13 6.94 -14.94
N VAL A 148 6.89 6.45 -14.95
CA VAL A 148 6.47 5.23 -15.65
C VAL A 148 5.52 5.60 -16.80
N THR A 149 5.82 5.14 -18.01
CA THR A 149 5.11 5.57 -19.22
C THR A 149 4.54 4.42 -20.06
N ASN A 150 4.92 3.19 -19.79
CA ASN A 150 4.54 2.02 -20.57
C ASN A 150 4.47 0.74 -19.71
N LEU A 151 4.00 -0.36 -20.28
CA LEU A 151 3.79 -1.62 -19.58
C LEU A 151 5.10 -2.24 -19.07
N ASP A 152 6.16 -2.24 -19.88
CA ASP A 152 7.45 -2.83 -19.51
C ASP A 152 8.04 -2.15 -18.26
N GLU A 153 7.87 -0.81 -18.18
CA GLU A 153 8.28 -0.03 -17.00
C GLU A 153 7.42 -0.33 -15.77
N ILE A 154 6.11 -0.57 -15.95
CA ILE A 154 5.21 -1.03 -14.87
C ILE A 154 5.70 -2.38 -14.34
N GLU A 155 5.95 -3.32 -15.23
CA GLU A 155 6.40 -4.67 -14.89
C GLU A 155 7.76 -4.64 -14.19
N TYR A 156 8.71 -3.85 -14.72
CA TYR A 156 10.03 -3.66 -14.11
C TYR A 156 9.94 -3.11 -12.68
N MET A 157 9.09 -2.13 -12.43
CA MET A 157 8.93 -1.54 -11.11
C MET A 157 8.13 -2.42 -10.15
N ALA A 158 7.14 -3.16 -10.65
CA ALA A 158 6.29 -4.02 -9.83
C ALA A 158 6.96 -5.35 -9.48
N PHE A 159 7.61 -5.98 -10.45
CA PHE A 159 8.19 -7.31 -10.27
C PHE A 159 9.70 -7.26 -10.05
N PRO A 160 10.20 -8.11 -9.12
CA PRO A 160 9.50 -9.16 -8.39
C PRO A 160 8.98 -8.74 -7.00
N ARG A 161 9.08 -7.46 -6.58
CA ARG A 161 8.64 -6.99 -5.24
C ARG A 161 7.20 -7.38 -4.90
N LEU A 162 6.29 -7.24 -5.86
CA LEU A 162 4.87 -7.53 -5.67
C LEU A 162 4.62 -8.99 -5.22
N ILE A 163 5.45 -9.94 -5.67
CA ILE A 163 5.38 -11.35 -5.24
C ILE A 163 5.64 -11.45 -3.73
N GLY A 164 6.61 -10.69 -3.21
CA GLY A 164 6.90 -10.64 -1.78
C GLY A 164 5.76 -10.04 -0.96
N HIS A 165 5.16 -8.97 -1.45
CA HIS A 165 4.01 -8.36 -0.79
C HIS A 165 2.79 -9.30 -0.77
N ALA A 166 2.55 -10.02 -1.87
CA ALA A 166 1.51 -11.04 -1.90
C ALA A 166 1.75 -12.13 -0.84
N GLU A 167 2.99 -12.59 -0.67
CA GLU A 167 3.32 -13.56 0.37
C GLU A 167 3.14 -12.99 1.79
N ILE A 168 3.53 -11.74 2.03
CA ILE A 168 3.33 -11.09 3.33
C ILE A 168 1.84 -11.02 3.70
N GLY A 169 0.99 -10.67 2.74
CA GLY A 169 -0.46 -10.58 2.97
C GLY A 169 -1.17 -11.92 3.10
N TRP A 170 -0.63 -12.97 2.49
CA TRP A 170 -1.28 -14.29 2.45
C TRP A 170 -0.77 -15.26 3.51
N SER A 171 0.49 -15.12 3.91
CA SER A 171 1.17 -16.11 4.76
C SER A 171 1.45 -15.57 6.17
N PRO A 172 1.21 -16.36 7.21
CA PRO A 172 1.55 -15.96 8.57
C PRO A 172 3.06 -15.71 8.71
N LYS A 173 3.45 -14.78 9.56
CA LYS A 173 4.86 -14.44 9.82
C LYS A 173 5.72 -15.65 10.17
N LYS A 174 5.15 -16.59 10.94
CA LYS A 174 5.82 -17.85 11.26
C LYS A 174 5.97 -18.68 9.99
N GLY A 175 7.17 -18.79 9.47
CA GLY A 175 7.49 -19.50 8.22
C GLY A 175 7.93 -18.57 7.08
N ARG A 176 7.74 -17.25 7.19
CA ARG A 176 8.36 -16.30 6.26
C ARG A 176 9.84 -16.12 6.63
N ASN A 177 10.73 -16.44 5.70
CA ASN A 177 12.17 -16.35 5.88
C ASN A 177 12.80 -15.87 4.57
N TRP A 178 13.63 -14.83 4.63
CA TRP A 178 14.26 -14.24 3.47
C TRP A 178 15.16 -15.21 2.71
N ASP A 179 15.98 -15.99 3.41
CA ASP A 179 16.93 -16.88 2.76
C ASP A 179 16.24 -18.02 2.01
N GLU A 180 15.09 -18.46 2.48
CA GLU A 180 14.25 -19.43 1.81
C GLU A 180 13.43 -18.78 0.68
N TYR A 181 12.87 -17.60 0.93
CA TYR A 181 12.07 -16.86 -0.05
C TYR A 181 12.88 -16.51 -1.29
N LYS A 182 14.11 -15.99 -1.16
CA LYS A 182 14.96 -15.66 -2.32
C LYS A 182 15.26 -16.86 -3.22
N LEU A 183 15.32 -18.09 -2.67
CA LEU A 183 15.49 -19.32 -3.45
C LEU A 183 14.22 -19.69 -4.24
N ARG A 184 13.05 -19.45 -3.65
CA ARG A 184 11.78 -19.62 -4.36
C ARG A 184 11.60 -18.56 -5.42
N LEU A 185 12.00 -17.31 -5.14
CA LEU A 185 11.92 -16.20 -6.07
C LEU A 185 12.83 -16.45 -7.30
N ALA A 186 14.04 -16.99 -7.12
CA ALA A 186 14.91 -17.39 -8.21
C ALA A 186 14.23 -18.35 -9.21
N LYS A 187 13.36 -19.24 -8.72
CA LYS A 187 12.56 -20.11 -9.58
C LYS A 187 11.42 -19.37 -10.29
N HIS A 188 10.88 -18.34 -9.65
CA HIS A 188 9.85 -17.48 -10.26
C HIS A 188 10.40 -16.61 -11.40
N GLU A 189 11.66 -16.17 -11.34
CA GLU A 189 12.28 -15.41 -12.43
C GLU A 189 12.20 -16.14 -13.78
N LYS A 190 12.39 -17.48 -13.78
CA LYS A 190 12.21 -18.29 -14.99
C LYS A 190 10.79 -18.18 -15.54
N ARG A 191 9.78 -18.25 -14.64
CA ARG A 191 8.37 -18.13 -15.04
C ARG A 191 8.05 -16.74 -15.57
N LEU A 192 8.55 -15.67 -14.93
CA LEU A 192 8.39 -14.30 -15.41
C LEU A 192 8.99 -14.14 -16.81
N THR A 193 10.19 -14.70 -17.05
CA THR A 193 10.84 -14.70 -18.37
C THR A 193 10.02 -15.45 -19.43
N GLU A 194 9.49 -16.64 -19.08
CA GLU A 194 8.65 -17.44 -19.99
C GLU A 194 7.32 -16.75 -20.34
N MET A 195 6.82 -15.91 -19.44
CA MET A 195 5.61 -15.09 -19.64
C MET A 195 5.90 -13.79 -20.40
N GLY A 196 7.15 -13.47 -20.67
CA GLY A 196 7.56 -12.22 -21.33
C GLY A 196 7.41 -10.98 -20.45
N ILE A 197 7.36 -11.15 -19.12
CA ILE A 197 7.28 -10.06 -18.17
C ILE A 197 8.66 -9.44 -17.98
N ASP A 198 8.78 -8.14 -18.16
CA ASP A 198 9.96 -7.40 -17.77
C ASP A 198 10.01 -7.24 -16.25
N PHE A 199 11.16 -7.51 -15.64
CA PHE A 199 11.29 -7.44 -14.19
C PHE A 199 12.70 -7.05 -13.76
N TYR A 200 12.80 -6.40 -12.62
CA TYR A 200 14.07 -6.03 -12.02
C TYR A 200 14.89 -7.27 -11.63
N LYS A 201 16.13 -7.33 -12.09
CA LYS A 201 17.06 -8.42 -11.82
C LYS A 201 17.97 -8.09 -10.65
N SER A 202 17.49 -8.31 -9.45
CA SER A 202 18.23 -8.06 -8.21
C SER A 202 19.46 -8.96 -8.05
N ASP A 203 20.56 -8.38 -7.58
CA ASP A 203 21.77 -9.13 -7.23
C ASP A 203 21.62 -9.94 -5.93
N LEU A 204 20.57 -9.69 -5.16
CA LEU A 204 20.25 -10.48 -3.97
C LEU A 204 19.71 -11.88 -4.30
N ILE A 205 19.27 -12.10 -5.55
CA ILE A 205 18.70 -13.38 -5.98
C ILE A 205 19.80 -14.26 -6.58
N PRO A 206 20.01 -15.47 -6.06
CA PRO A 206 21.07 -16.35 -6.54
C PRO A 206 20.77 -16.83 -7.96
N ARG A 207 21.62 -16.44 -8.91
CA ARG A 207 21.60 -16.86 -10.31
C ARG A 207 22.68 -17.90 -10.56
N GLY A 208 22.51 -19.06 -10.04
CA GLY A 208 23.39 -20.21 -10.27
C GLY A 208 22.58 -21.48 -10.40
N SER A 209 23.13 -22.52 -11.02
CA SER A 209 22.47 -23.81 -11.20
C SER A 209 21.86 -24.30 -9.88
N ILE A 210 20.59 -23.97 -9.65
CA ILE A 210 19.80 -24.61 -8.61
C ILE A 210 19.31 -25.90 -9.24
N PHE A 211 20.09 -26.96 -9.01
CA PHE A 211 19.73 -28.33 -9.39
C PHE A 211 18.55 -28.82 -8.58
#